data_70f961b130bf43543ed0b1a3b7398b8f
#
_entry.id   70f961b130bf43543ed0b1a3b7398b8f
#
_cell.length_a   1.000
_cell.length_b   1.000
_cell.length_c   1.000
_cell.angle_alpha   90.00
_cell.angle_beta   90.00
_cell.angle_gamma   90.00
#
_symmetry.space_group_name_H-M   'P 1'
#
loop_
_entity.id
_entity.type
_entity.pdbx_description
1 polymer ?
#
loop_
_entity_poly.entity_id
_entity_poly.type
_entity_poly.pdbx_seq_one_letter_code
_entity_poly.pdbx_strand_id
1 'polypeptide(L)'
;MTTRLQKNVKQYFKDNIGIIGALLILCIFLSVFPKTSGSFLTQKNIFNVLRQISSNLFLACGMTMVIILGGIDLSVGSIIALSGCFAAGCVSRYGLPIAVGVLGGVLVGTVVGMFNGVVISKTTIPPFIVTLATMNVAKGLAYVYTGGSPVRVVTKEWQFLGAGYVGGVPTPVILLAVVLVITAVIMNKTKLGRHIYAVGGNSQAARFSGISTAKVKFLVHT
;
A
#
# COMPACT_ATOMS: atom_id res chain seq x y z
N MET A 1 15.01 -22.76 -19.62
CA MET A 1 14.36 -21.81 -18.70
C MET A 1 14.35 -20.38 -19.24
N THR A 2 15.40 -19.93 -19.87
CA THR A 2 15.55 -18.60 -20.52
C THR A 2 14.55 -18.29 -21.62
N THR A 3 14.23 -19.22 -22.49
CA THR A 3 13.30 -19.05 -23.62
C THR A 3 11.84 -18.78 -23.21
N ARG A 4 11.39 -19.36 -22.09
CA ARG A 4 10.01 -19.18 -21.58
C ARG A 4 9.83 -17.81 -20.95
N LEU A 5 10.83 -17.33 -20.21
CA LEU A 5 10.87 -15.98 -19.64
C LEU A 5 10.90 -14.91 -20.72
N GLN A 6 11.73 -15.07 -21.75
CA GLN A 6 11.80 -14.13 -22.88
C GLN A 6 10.48 -14.05 -23.65
N LYS A 7 9.80 -15.19 -23.86
CA LYS A 7 8.49 -15.23 -24.52
C LYS A 7 7.41 -14.52 -23.73
N ASN A 8 7.39 -14.69 -22.39
CA ASN A 8 6.45 -14.01 -21.50
C ASN A 8 6.70 -12.49 -21.45
N VAL A 9 7.95 -12.05 -21.40
CA VAL A 9 8.31 -10.63 -21.42
C VAL A 9 7.91 -9.99 -22.75
N LYS A 10 8.19 -10.64 -23.87
CA LYS A 10 7.83 -10.14 -25.21
C LYS A 10 6.31 -10.04 -25.40
N GLN A 11 5.58 -11.03 -24.89
CA GLN A 11 4.12 -11.02 -24.89
C GLN A 11 3.57 -9.88 -24.03
N TYR A 12 4.10 -9.68 -22.81
CA TYR A 12 3.71 -8.59 -21.93
C TYR A 12 3.89 -7.21 -22.59
N PHE A 13 5.03 -6.97 -23.23
CA PHE A 13 5.26 -5.71 -23.95
C PHE A 13 4.28 -5.53 -25.12
N LYS A 14 3.98 -6.60 -25.85
CA LYS A 14 3.03 -6.56 -26.97
C LYS A 14 1.60 -6.23 -26.50
N ASP A 15 1.18 -6.84 -25.39
CA ASP A 15 -0.16 -6.65 -24.83
C ASP A 15 -0.34 -5.25 -24.22
N ASN A 16 0.75 -4.61 -23.79
CA ASN A 16 0.74 -3.29 -23.16
C ASN A 16 1.34 -2.16 -24.02
N ILE A 17 1.56 -2.40 -25.32
CA ILE A 17 2.26 -1.46 -26.20
C ILE A 17 1.58 -0.08 -26.27
N GLY A 18 0.25 -0.04 -26.20
CA GLY A 18 -0.52 1.21 -26.19
C GLY A 18 -0.24 2.05 -24.95
N ILE A 19 -0.24 1.44 -23.77
CA ILE A 19 0.01 2.12 -22.50
C ILE A 19 1.47 2.58 -22.41
N ILE A 20 2.41 1.71 -22.82
CA ILE A 20 3.84 2.02 -22.84
C ILE A 20 4.12 3.15 -23.85
N GLY A 21 3.50 3.08 -25.04
CA GLY A 21 3.63 4.12 -26.07
C GLY A 21 3.09 5.47 -25.60
N ALA A 22 1.92 5.50 -24.99
CA ALA A 22 1.34 6.72 -24.43
C ALA A 22 2.23 7.31 -23.32
N LEU A 23 2.78 6.48 -22.43
CA LEU A 23 3.70 6.92 -21.40
C LEU A 23 4.98 7.53 -21.99
N LEU A 24 5.58 6.88 -22.99
CA LEU A 24 6.78 7.37 -23.67
C LEU A 24 6.52 8.69 -24.39
N ILE A 25 5.41 8.82 -25.10
CA ILE A 25 5.01 10.08 -25.76
C ILE A 25 4.88 11.19 -24.73
N LEU A 26 4.22 10.94 -23.59
CA LEU A 26 4.07 11.90 -22.52
C LEU A 26 5.44 12.31 -21.94
N CYS A 27 6.33 11.35 -21.69
CA CYS A 27 7.68 11.63 -21.18
C CYS A 27 8.49 12.46 -22.17
N ILE A 28 8.43 12.15 -23.47
CA ILE A 28 9.12 12.92 -24.52
C ILE A 28 8.54 14.34 -24.58
N PHE A 29 7.21 14.45 -24.59
CA PHE A 29 6.55 15.76 -24.60
C PHE A 29 6.99 16.64 -23.43
N LEU A 30 6.96 16.12 -22.20
CA LEU A 30 7.40 16.86 -21.00
C LEU A 30 8.90 17.18 -21.01
N SER A 31 9.72 16.36 -21.65
CA SER A 31 11.17 16.59 -21.78
C SER A 31 11.52 17.69 -22.78
N VAL A 32 10.67 17.89 -23.79
CA VAL A 32 10.91 18.88 -24.87
C VAL A 32 10.13 20.17 -24.62
N PHE A 33 9.02 20.13 -23.92
CA PHE A 33 8.16 21.29 -23.69
C PHE A 33 8.90 22.39 -22.90
N PRO A 34 8.96 23.65 -23.38
CA PRO A 34 9.85 24.70 -22.84
C PRO A 34 9.68 24.99 -21.34
N LYS A 35 8.45 24.84 -20.80
CA LYS A 35 8.18 25.08 -19.37
C LYS A 35 8.62 23.94 -18.45
N THR A 36 8.84 22.73 -18.97
CA THR A 36 9.13 21.53 -18.18
C THR A 36 10.47 20.90 -18.51
N SER A 37 11.05 21.18 -19.69
CA SER A 37 12.29 20.54 -20.18
C SER A 37 13.48 20.68 -19.22
N GLY A 38 13.61 21.84 -18.56
CA GLY A 38 14.70 22.09 -17.61
C GLY A 38 14.53 21.40 -16.24
N SER A 39 13.37 20.85 -15.92
CA SER A 39 13.08 20.26 -14.60
C SER A 39 12.65 18.80 -14.65
N PHE A 40 12.10 18.32 -15.76
CA PHE A 40 11.46 17.00 -15.84
C PHE A 40 12.45 15.86 -15.62
N LEU A 41 13.60 15.86 -16.29
CA LEU A 41 14.62 14.80 -16.18
C LEU A 41 15.69 15.09 -15.11
N THR A 42 15.45 16.07 -14.22
CA THR A 42 16.39 16.32 -13.11
C THR A 42 16.34 15.19 -12.09
N GLN A 43 17.48 14.89 -11.49
CA GLN A 43 17.59 13.91 -10.40
C GLN A 43 16.58 14.18 -9.28
N LYS A 44 16.40 15.47 -8.94
CA LYS A 44 15.42 15.89 -7.92
C LYS A 44 14.00 15.48 -8.28
N ASN A 45 13.59 15.70 -9.53
CA ASN A 45 12.24 15.34 -9.98
C ASN A 45 12.05 13.82 -10.04
N ILE A 46 13.04 13.10 -10.57
CA ILE A 46 13.03 11.63 -10.59
C ILE A 46 12.83 11.07 -9.17
N PHE A 47 13.56 11.58 -8.19
CA PHE A 47 13.41 11.14 -6.80
C PHE A 47 12.05 11.53 -6.18
N ASN A 48 11.49 12.68 -6.55
CA ASN A 48 10.14 13.05 -6.13
C ASN A 48 9.09 12.09 -6.70
N VAL A 49 9.19 11.75 -7.98
CA VAL A 49 8.31 10.75 -8.63
C VAL A 49 8.46 9.39 -7.96
N LEU A 50 9.68 8.93 -7.70
CA LEU A 50 9.93 7.66 -7.00
C LEU A 50 9.31 7.64 -5.59
N ARG A 51 9.37 8.75 -4.84
CA ARG A 51 8.70 8.85 -3.53
C ARG A 51 7.19 8.74 -3.64
N GLN A 52 6.57 9.45 -4.60
CA GLN A 52 5.12 9.39 -4.83
C GLN A 52 4.68 7.98 -5.22
N ILE A 53 5.40 7.35 -6.14
CA ILE A 53 5.14 5.96 -6.55
C ILE A 53 5.30 5.02 -5.36
N SER A 54 6.31 5.22 -4.51
CA SER A 54 6.54 4.38 -3.33
C SER A 54 5.33 4.35 -2.42
N SER A 55 4.72 5.50 -2.13
CA SER A 55 3.53 5.58 -1.29
C SER A 55 2.35 4.78 -1.87
N ASN A 56 2.12 4.90 -3.18
CA ASN A 56 1.05 4.17 -3.86
C ASN A 56 1.33 2.65 -3.91
N LEU A 57 2.58 2.26 -4.10
CA LEU A 57 2.97 0.85 -4.17
C LEU A 57 2.90 0.15 -2.81
N PHE A 58 3.12 0.85 -1.69
CA PHE A 58 2.83 0.30 -0.36
C PHE A 58 1.37 -0.17 -0.26
N LEU A 59 0.44 0.68 -0.69
CA LEU A 59 -0.98 0.36 -0.71
C LEU A 59 -1.29 -0.80 -1.65
N ALA A 60 -0.69 -0.78 -2.84
CA ALA A 60 -0.88 -1.81 -3.84
C ALA A 60 -0.43 -3.21 -3.35
N CYS A 61 0.60 -3.30 -2.51
CA CYS A 61 1.02 -4.57 -1.91
C CYS A 61 -0.09 -5.21 -1.08
N GLY A 62 -0.72 -4.45 -0.18
CA GLY A 62 -1.85 -4.93 0.62
C GLY A 62 -3.09 -5.21 -0.24
N MET A 63 -3.44 -4.25 -1.10
CA MET A 63 -4.60 -4.36 -1.99
C MET A 63 -4.53 -5.56 -2.94
N THR A 64 -3.34 -5.96 -3.37
CA THR A 64 -3.17 -7.16 -4.21
C THR A 64 -3.74 -8.41 -3.55
N MET A 65 -3.51 -8.60 -2.25
CA MET A 65 -4.05 -9.75 -1.52
C MET A 65 -5.58 -9.70 -1.43
N VAL A 66 -6.14 -8.51 -1.18
CA VAL A 66 -7.58 -8.28 -1.11
C VAL A 66 -8.26 -8.52 -2.46
N ILE A 67 -7.67 -8.00 -3.55
CA ILE A 67 -8.20 -8.16 -4.92
C ILE A 67 -8.15 -9.62 -5.36
N ILE A 68 -7.10 -10.36 -5.05
CA ILE A 68 -7.01 -11.80 -5.36
C ILE A 68 -8.14 -12.58 -4.66
N LEU A 69 -8.55 -12.18 -3.44
CA LEU A 69 -9.71 -12.76 -2.76
C LEU A 69 -11.07 -12.35 -3.35
N GLY A 70 -11.09 -11.51 -4.38
CA GLY A 70 -12.30 -10.93 -4.96
C GLY A 70 -12.93 -9.82 -4.13
N GLY A 71 -12.19 -9.24 -3.17
CA GLY A 71 -12.62 -8.13 -2.34
C GLY A 71 -12.17 -6.77 -2.88
N ILE A 72 -12.81 -5.72 -2.37
CA ILE A 72 -12.38 -4.32 -2.54
C ILE A 72 -12.32 -3.70 -1.14
N ASP A 73 -11.19 -3.11 -0.79
CA ASP A 73 -11.03 -2.37 0.46
C ASP A 73 -10.91 -0.86 0.18
N LEU A 74 -11.96 -0.13 0.54
CA LEU A 74 -12.02 1.32 0.37
C LEU A 74 -11.45 2.09 1.57
N SER A 75 -11.18 1.40 2.68
CA SER A 75 -10.77 2.03 3.95
C SER A 75 -9.28 2.35 4.02
N VAL A 76 -8.45 1.77 3.16
CA VAL A 76 -6.98 1.83 3.22
C VAL A 76 -6.46 3.26 3.34
N GLY A 77 -6.95 4.19 2.51
CA GLY A 77 -6.52 5.60 2.54
C GLY A 77 -6.86 6.29 3.86
N SER A 78 -8.05 6.03 4.41
CA SER A 78 -8.49 6.60 5.68
C SER A 78 -7.78 5.99 6.89
N ILE A 79 -7.46 4.69 6.83
CA ILE A 79 -6.66 4.02 7.85
C ILE A 79 -5.25 4.62 7.88
N ILE A 80 -4.63 4.85 6.72
CA ILE A 80 -3.32 5.52 6.66
C ILE A 80 -3.38 6.93 7.23
N ALA A 81 -4.42 7.69 6.90
CA ALA A 81 -4.59 9.04 7.44
C ALA A 81 -4.72 9.01 8.97
N LEU A 82 -5.58 8.15 9.52
CA LEU A 82 -5.75 8.00 10.97
C LEU A 82 -4.46 7.54 11.66
N SER A 83 -3.83 6.49 11.14
CA SER A 83 -2.58 5.93 11.67
C SER A 83 -1.43 6.95 11.63
N GLY A 84 -1.32 7.67 10.51
CA GLY A 84 -0.31 8.71 10.33
C GLY A 84 -0.52 9.90 11.26
N CYS A 85 -1.76 10.39 11.40
CA CYS A 85 -2.10 11.45 12.34
C CYS A 85 -1.82 11.05 13.80
N PHE A 86 -2.16 9.81 14.17
CA PHE A 86 -1.87 9.28 15.50
C PHE A 86 -0.37 9.19 15.76
N ALA A 87 0.38 8.58 14.83
CA ALA A 87 1.83 8.46 14.92
C ALA A 87 2.52 9.83 15.02
N ALA A 88 2.11 10.78 14.17
CA ALA A 88 2.59 12.15 14.19
C ALA A 88 2.26 12.85 15.51
N GLY A 89 1.06 12.66 16.05
CA GLY A 89 0.64 13.22 17.33
C GLY A 89 1.44 12.67 18.52
N CYS A 90 1.77 11.37 18.51
CA CYS A 90 2.65 10.79 19.54
C CYS A 90 3.99 11.52 19.60
N VAL A 91 4.57 11.87 18.47
CA VAL A 91 5.87 12.56 18.42
C VAL A 91 5.72 14.06 18.68
N SER A 92 4.76 14.73 18.03
CA SER A 92 4.67 16.21 18.07
C SER A 92 3.95 16.76 19.29
N ARG A 93 2.91 16.07 19.80
CA ARG A 93 2.11 16.55 20.93
C ARG A 93 2.60 16.01 22.27
N TYR A 94 3.04 14.75 22.27
CA TYR A 94 3.43 14.06 23.50
C TYR A 94 4.95 13.92 23.67
N GLY A 95 5.75 14.38 22.69
CA GLY A 95 7.21 14.30 22.74
C GLY A 95 7.78 12.89 22.80
N LEU A 96 7.00 11.87 22.37
CA LEU A 96 7.42 10.48 22.44
C LEU A 96 8.47 10.16 21.37
N PRO A 97 9.34 9.17 21.62
CA PRO A 97 10.29 8.69 20.61
C PRO A 97 9.59 8.25 19.31
N ILE A 98 10.24 8.46 18.17
CA ILE A 98 9.69 8.11 16.87
C ILE A 98 9.27 6.65 16.76
N ALA A 99 10.05 5.76 17.34
CA ALA A 99 9.73 4.33 17.36
C ALA A 99 8.34 4.08 18.00
N VAL A 100 8.02 4.79 19.09
CA VAL A 100 6.70 4.72 19.74
C VAL A 100 5.61 5.25 18.83
N GLY A 101 5.86 6.38 18.15
CA GLY A 101 4.93 6.94 17.17
C GLY A 101 4.64 5.98 16.02
N VAL A 102 5.68 5.40 15.41
CA VAL A 102 5.55 4.43 14.32
C VAL A 102 4.82 3.18 14.78
N LEU A 103 5.20 2.59 15.90
CA LEU A 103 4.53 1.41 16.46
C LEU A 103 3.06 1.70 16.80
N GLY A 104 2.78 2.89 17.37
CA GLY A 104 1.42 3.34 17.64
C GLY A 104 0.58 3.46 16.37
N GLY A 105 1.14 4.04 15.31
CA GLY A 105 0.48 4.10 14.00
C GLY A 105 0.19 2.72 13.40
N VAL A 106 1.16 1.81 13.44
CA VAL A 106 0.98 0.42 13.00
C VAL A 106 -0.12 -0.27 13.82
N LEU A 107 -0.14 -0.07 15.13
CA LEU A 107 -1.15 -0.65 16.02
C LEU A 107 -2.55 -0.13 15.69
N VAL A 108 -2.72 1.17 15.47
CA VAL A 108 -4.00 1.76 15.05
C VAL A 108 -4.46 1.15 13.72
N GLY A 109 -3.59 1.06 12.72
CA GLY A 109 -3.90 0.44 11.43
C GLY A 109 -4.31 -1.02 11.59
N THR A 110 -3.55 -1.78 12.38
CA THR A 110 -3.85 -3.20 12.67
C THR A 110 -5.19 -3.37 13.36
N VAL A 111 -5.51 -2.57 14.38
CA VAL A 111 -6.80 -2.65 15.11
C VAL A 111 -7.97 -2.39 14.17
N VAL A 112 -7.88 -1.37 13.31
CA VAL A 112 -8.95 -1.06 12.34
C VAL A 112 -9.04 -2.17 11.27
N GLY A 113 -7.91 -2.68 10.79
CA GLY A 113 -7.87 -3.81 9.87
C GLY A 113 -8.45 -5.09 10.49
N MET A 114 -8.12 -5.39 11.76
CA MET A 114 -8.73 -6.51 12.50
C MET A 114 -10.25 -6.38 12.59
N PHE A 115 -10.78 -5.18 12.83
CA PHE A 115 -12.21 -4.93 12.82
C PHE A 115 -12.83 -5.30 11.47
N ASN A 116 -12.27 -4.80 10.36
CA ASN A 116 -12.69 -5.17 9.00
C ASN A 116 -12.60 -6.69 8.80
N GLY A 117 -11.48 -7.29 9.17
CA GLY A 117 -11.23 -8.71 9.04
C GLY A 117 -12.25 -9.58 9.80
N VAL A 118 -12.59 -9.19 11.04
CA VAL A 118 -13.61 -9.88 11.83
C VAL A 118 -14.98 -9.79 11.17
N VAL A 119 -15.41 -8.60 10.79
CA VAL A 119 -16.73 -8.40 10.18
C VAL A 119 -16.83 -9.17 8.86
N ILE A 120 -15.86 -9.01 7.96
CA ILE A 120 -15.83 -9.64 6.62
C ILE A 120 -15.74 -11.18 6.73
N SER A 121 -15.01 -11.70 7.72
CA SER A 121 -14.81 -13.13 7.87
C SER A 121 -16.00 -13.85 8.51
N LYS A 122 -16.78 -13.16 9.37
CA LYS A 122 -17.88 -13.74 10.14
C LYS A 122 -19.27 -13.43 9.57
N THR A 123 -19.38 -12.53 8.61
CA THR A 123 -20.65 -12.13 8.01
C THR A 123 -20.70 -12.44 6.52
N THR A 124 -21.86 -12.30 5.93
CA THR A 124 -22.08 -12.38 4.47
C THR A 124 -22.05 -11.01 3.80
N ILE A 125 -21.76 -9.95 4.56
CA ILE A 125 -21.70 -8.59 4.05
C ILE A 125 -20.51 -8.47 3.08
N PRO A 126 -20.73 -7.93 1.87
CA PRO A 126 -19.66 -7.72 0.91
C PRO A 126 -18.54 -6.83 1.48
N PRO A 127 -17.26 -7.15 1.22
CA PRO A 127 -16.12 -6.40 1.78
C PRO A 127 -16.17 -4.89 1.54
N PHE A 128 -16.61 -4.45 0.34
CA PHE A 128 -16.68 -3.03 0.01
C PHE A 128 -17.63 -2.23 0.89
N ILE A 129 -18.75 -2.85 1.37
CA ILE A 129 -19.70 -2.18 2.27
C ILE A 129 -19.08 -1.97 3.64
N VAL A 130 -18.42 -3.00 4.18
CA VAL A 130 -17.75 -2.93 5.48
C VAL A 130 -16.64 -1.88 5.44
N THR A 131 -15.81 -1.94 4.41
CA THR A 131 -14.66 -1.03 4.28
C THR A 131 -15.09 0.40 3.95
N LEU A 132 -16.20 0.62 3.24
CA LEU A 132 -16.79 1.93 3.02
C LEU A 132 -17.25 2.56 4.36
N ALA A 133 -17.90 1.78 5.21
CA ALA A 133 -18.30 2.25 6.54
C ALA A 133 -17.06 2.59 7.38
N THR A 134 -16.08 1.69 7.44
CA THR A 134 -14.81 1.91 8.16
C THR A 134 -14.03 3.10 7.61
N MET A 135 -14.03 3.32 6.30
CA MET A 135 -13.43 4.50 5.67
C MET A 135 -13.97 5.80 6.29
N ASN A 136 -15.29 5.91 6.39
CA ASN A 136 -15.92 7.11 6.96
C ASN A 136 -15.64 7.26 8.46
N VAL A 137 -15.69 6.16 9.21
CA VAL A 137 -15.36 6.16 10.66
C VAL A 137 -13.89 6.57 10.87
N ALA A 138 -12.96 5.93 10.19
CA ALA A 138 -11.53 6.24 10.31
C ALA A 138 -11.22 7.69 9.91
N LYS A 139 -11.85 8.19 8.84
CA LYS A 139 -11.74 9.60 8.42
C LYS A 139 -12.29 10.54 9.48
N GLY A 140 -13.46 10.26 10.03
CA GLY A 140 -14.06 11.04 11.11
C GLY A 140 -13.18 11.07 12.35
N LEU A 141 -12.66 9.92 12.79
CA LEU A 141 -11.72 9.82 13.91
C LEU A 141 -10.43 10.62 13.66
N ALA A 142 -9.89 10.59 12.43
CA ALA A 142 -8.73 11.41 12.09
C ALA A 142 -9.03 12.91 12.23
N TYR A 143 -10.19 13.38 11.76
CA TYR A 143 -10.61 14.78 11.93
C TYR A 143 -10.81 15.16 13.39
N VAL A 144 -11.47 14.32 14.17
CA VAL A 144 -11.66 14.56 15.62
C VAL A 144 -10.31 14.63 16.35
N TYR A 145 -9.42 13.68 16.06
CA TYR A 145 -8.09 13.64 16.68
C TYR A 145 -7.23 14.85 16.35
N THR A 146 -7.31 15.35 15.11
CA THR A 146 -6.49 16.48 14.65
C THR A 146 -7.13 17.85 14.88
N GLY A 147 -8.45 17.89 15.21
CA GLY A 147 -9.23 19.13 15.22
C GLY A 147 -9.35 19.76 13.83
N GLY A 148 -9.29 18.95 12.77
CA GLY A 148 -9.33 19.39 11.36
C GLY A 148 -8.05 20.06 10.85
N SER A 149 -7.01 20.13 11.67
CA SER A 149 -5.74 20.78 11.32
C SER A 149 -4.62 19.76 11.07
N PRO A 150 -3.68 20.03 10.15
CA PRO A 150 -2.56 19.13 9.91
C PRO A 150 -1.66 18.99 11.15
N VAL A 151 -1.30 17.74 11.50
CA VAL A 151 -0.31 17.47 12.54
C VAL A 151 1.09 17.59 11.95
N ARG A 152 1.81 18.65 12.31
CA ARG A 152 3.17 18.89 11.81
C ARG A 152 4.20 18.25 12.75
N VAL A 153 5.11 17.49 12.20
CA VAL A 153 6.27 16.93 12.92
C VAL A 153 7.54 17.50 12.30
N VAL A 154 8.33 18.21 13.11
CA VAL A 154 9.53 18.93 12.66
C VAL A 154 10.83 18.27 13.07
N THR A 155 10.79 17.08 13.69
CA THR A 155 12.00 16.35 14.11
C THR A 155 12.75 15.82 12.88
N LYS A 156 14.07 15.92 12.88
CA LYS A 156 14.93 15.50 11.77
C LYS A 156 14.75 14.02 11.44
N GLU A 157 14.60 13.21 12.47
CA GLU A 157 14.43 11.76 12.36
C GLU A 157 13.11 11.38 11.70
N TRP A 158 12.02 12.10 12.01
CA TRP A 158 10.72 11.91 11.36
C TRP A 158 10.79 12.28 9.87
N GLN A 159 11.40 13.43 9.59
CA GLN A 159 11.59 13.87 8.22
C GLN A 159 12.46 12.88 7.43
N PHE A 160 13.44 12.24 8.07
CA PHE A 160 14.29 11.24 7.45
C PHE A 160 13.49 10.03 6.93
N LEU A 161 12.46 9.57 7.67
CA LEU A 161 11.61 8.46 7.22
C LEU A 161 10.84 8.77 5.93
N GLY A 162 10.32 10.00 5.79
CA GLY A 162 9.51 10.39 4.63
C GLY A 162 10.29 11.05 3.50
N ALA A 163 11.36 11.77 3.82
CA ALA A 163 12.09 12.62 2.87
C ALA A 163 13.61 12.44 2.90
N GLY A 164 14.14 11.58 3.77
CA GLY A 164 15.58 11.31 3.89
C GLY A 164 16.14 10.54 2.70
N TYR A 165 17.47 10.41 2.72
CA TYR A 165 18.25 9.66 1.74
C TYR A 165 19.23 8.73 2.45
N VAL A 166 19.42 7.54 1.90
CA VAL A 166 20.46 6.57 2.29
C VAL A 166 21.24 6.21 1.02
N GLY A 167 22.54 6.51 0.99
CA GLY A 167 23.36 6.23 -0.18
C GLY A 167 22.86 6.90 -1.48
N GLY A 168 22.22 8.08 -1.39
CA GLY A 168 21.64 8.79 -2.53
C GLY A 168 20.27 8.31 -2.97
N VAL A 169 19.71 7.26 -2.34
CA VAL A 169 18.36 6.74 -2.64
C VAL A 169 17.35 7.25 -1.59
N PRO A 170 16.17 7.73 -1.98
CA PRO A 170 15.15 8.15 -1.02
C PRO A 170 14.72 7.03 -0.07
N THR A 171 14.65 7.31 1.24
CA THR A 171 14.25 6.33 2.26
C THR A 171 12.94 5.60 1.95
N PRO A 172 11.85 6.24 1.47
CA PRO A 172 10.62 5.54 1.11
C PRO A 172 10.81 4.47 0.03
N VAL A 173 11.74 4.67 -0.91
CA VAL A 173 12.03 3.68 -1.97
C VAL A 173 12.68 2.43 -1.38
N ILE A 174 13.59 2.61 -0.43
CA ILE A 174 14.25 1.49 0.26
C ILE A 174 13.22 0.71 1.09
N LEU A 175 12.38 1.42 1.84
CA LEU A 175 11.29 0.79 2.62
C LEU A 175 10.33 0.03 1.70
N LEU A 176 9.98 0.60 0.55
CA LEU A 176 9.16 -0.09 -0.45
C LEU A 176 9.80 -1.38 -0.93
N ALA A 177 11.11 -1.36 -1.24
CA ALA A 177 11.81 -2.57 -1.67
C ALA A 177 11.71 -3.69 -0.62
N VAL A 178 11.84 -3.35 0.66
CA VAL A 178 11.67 -4.31 1.77
C VAL A 178 10.24 -4.87 1.79
N VAL A 179 9.22 -4.00 1.70
CA VAL A 179 7.80 -4.44 1.71
C VAL A 179 7.47 -5.29 0.48
N LEU A 180 7.98 -4.94 -0.70
CA LEU A 180 7.82 -5.73 -1.92
C LEU A 180 8.41 -7.14 -1.77
N VAL A 181 9.61 -7.26 -1.20
CA VAL A 181 10.25 -8.56 -0.94
C VAL A 181 9.41 -9.36 0.04
N ILE A 182 8.97 -8.77 1.16
CA ILE A 182 8.13 -9.43 2.15
C ILE A 182 6.82 -9.93 1.49
N THR A 183 6.13 -9.06 0.75
CA THR A 183 4.89 -9.40 0.06
C THR A 183 5.11 -10.51 -0.97
N ALA A 184 6.18 -10.44 -1.75
CA ALA A 184 6.54 -11.47 -2.73
C ALA A 184 6.82 -12.81 -2.05
N VAL A 185 7.52 -12.83 -0.91
CA VAL A 185 7.77 -14.05 -0.12
C VAL A 185 6.46 -14.60 0.43
N ILE A 186 5.62 -13.75 1.03
CA ILE A 186 4.31 -14.19 1.55
C ILE A 186 3.49 -14.83 0.44
N MET A 187 3.34 -14.18 -0.70
CA MET A 187 2.48 -14.64 -1.79
C MET A 187 3.01 -15.90 -2.49
N ASN A 188 4.34 -15.99 -2.70
CA ASN A 188 4.90 -17.06 -3.52
C ASN A 188 5.49 -18.23 -2.71
N LYS A 189 5.88 -18.01 -1.44
CA LYS A 189 6.63 -19.02 -0.66
C LYS A 189 5.88 -19.50 0.58
N THR A 190 4.82 -18.83 1.05
CA THR A 190 4.13 -19.22 2.28
C THR A 190 2.84 -20.02 2.03
N LYS A 191 2.36 -20.68 3.09
CA LYS A 191 1.03 -21.33 3.10
C LYS A 191 -0.09 -20.31 2.92
N LEU A 192 0.06 -19.10 3.50
CA LEU A 192 -0.93 -18.04 3.39
C LEU A 192 -1.13 -17.61 1.94
N GLY A 193 -0.07 -17.37 1.18
CA GLY A 193 -0.18 -17.01 -0.23
C GLY A 193 -0.93 -18.07 -1.05
N ARG A 194 -0.59 -19.34 -0.86
CA ARG A 194 -1.32 -20.45 -1.53
C ARG A 194 -2.80 -20.48 -1.16
N HIS A 195 -3.12 -20.25 0.11
CA HIS A 195 -4.52 -20.19 0.57
C HIS A 195 -5.25 -18.97 -0.02
N ILE A 196 -4.60 -17.81 -0.15
CA ILE A 196 -5.18 -16.61 -0.79
C ILE A 196 -5.57 -16.94 -2.24
N TYR A 197 -4.67 -17.52 -3.03
CA TYR A 197 -4.97 -17.92 -4.41
C TYR A 197 -6.06 -18.99 -4.49
N ALA A 198 -6.04 -19.97 -3.60
CA ALA A 198 -7.06 -21.03 -3.58
C ALA A 198 -8.45 -20.48 -3.27
N VAL A 199 -8.57 -19.62 -2.23
CA VAL A 199 -9.85 -19.00 -1.83
C VAL A 199 -10.34 -18.02 -2.89
N GLY A 200 -9.44 -17.23 -3.50
CA GLY A 200 -9.79 -16.31 -4.57
C GLY A 200 -10.25 -16.99 -5.85
N GLY A 201 -9.64 -18.13 -6.19
CA GLY A 201 -10.04 -18.91 -7.36
C GLY A 201 -11.41 -19.59 -7.20
N ASN A 202 -11.61 -20.29 -6.09
CA ASN A 202 -12.92 -20.90 -5.74
C ASN A 202 -13.02 -21.13 -4.23
N SER A 203 -13.75 -20.27 -3.56
CA SER A 203 -13.89 -20.31 -2.10
C SER A 203 -14.60 -21.58 -1.59
N GLN A 204 -15.54 -22.16 -2.36
CA GLN A 204 -16.22 -23.40 -2.00
C GLN A 204 -15.28 -24.60 -2.12
N ALA A 205 -14.55 -24.73 -3.23
CA ALA A 205 -13.57 -25.79 -3.42
C ALA A 205 -12.44 -25.70 -2.37
N ALA A 206 -11.97 -24.51 -2.05
CA ALA A 206 -10.97 -24.29 -1.00
C ALA A 206 -11.48 -24.77 0.37
N ARG A 207 -12.75 -24.47 0.70
CA ARG A 207 -13.39 -24.94 1.93
C ARG A 207 -13.50 -26.45 1.99
N PHE A 208 -13.92 -27.12 0.91
CA PHE A 208 -13.96 -28.58 0.83
C PHE A 208 -12.57 -29.24 0.94
N SER A 209 -11.53 -28.52 0.53
CA SER A 209 -10.14 -28.96 0.69
C SER A 209 -9.58 -28.66 2.10
N GLY A 210 -10.41 -28.26 3.07
CA GLY A 210 -10.01 -28.02 4.46
C GLY A 210 -9.40 -26.63 4.71
N ILE A 211 -9.41 -25.71 3.74
CA ILE A 211 -8.90 -24.34 3.93
C ILE A 211 -9.99 -23.50 4.64
N SER A 212 -9.63 -22.92 5.79
CA SER A 212 -10.49 -21.99 6.49
C SER A 212 -10.58 -20.65 5.76
N THR A 213 -11.60 -20.47 4.92
CA THR A 213 -11.84 -19.23 4.17
C THR A 213 -12.00 -18.02 5.07
N ALA A 214 -12.62 -18.19 6.25
CA ALA A 214 -12.76 -17.12 7.24
C ALA A 214 -11.41 -16.64 7.78
N LYS A 215 -10.50 -17.56 8.14
CA LYS A 215 -9.15 -17.18 8.59
C LYS A 215 -8.36 -16.45 7.51
N VAL A 216 -8.47 -16.89 6.26
CA VAL A 216 -7.78 -16.24 5.15
C VAL A 216 -8.31 -14.82 4.93
N LYS A 217 -9.64 -14.64 4.90
CA LYS A 217 -10.29 -13.32 4.81
C LYS A 217 -9.89 -12.40 5.95
N PHE A 218 -9.90 -12.92 7.19
CA PHE A 218 -9.48 -12.17 8.38
C PHE A 218 -8.04 -11.65 8.23
N LEU A 219 -7.07 -12.55 7.95
CA LEU A 219 -5.65 -12.20 7.86
C LEU A 219 -5.33 -11.21 6.73
N VAL A 220 -6.08 -11.26 5.63
CA VAL A 220 -5.84 -10.37 4.48
C VAL A 220 -6.37 -8.97 4.72
N HIS A 221 -7.42 -8.80 5.53
CA HIS A 221 -7.98 -7.48 5.83
C HIS A 221 -7.42 -6.87 7.13
N THR A 222 -6.56 -7.63 7.85
CA THR A 222 -5.80 -7.13 9.01
C THR A 222 -4.47 -6.54 8.61
#